data_5058d4835aed2a468ca69258ae1d2516
#
_entry.id   5058d4835aed2a468ca69258ae1d2516
#
_cell.length_a   1.000
_cell.length_b   1.000
_cell.length_c   1.000
_cell.angle_alpha   90.00
_cell.angle_beta   90.00
_cell.angle_gamma   90.00
#
_symmetry.space_group_name_H-M   'P 1'
#
loop_
_entity.id
_entity.type
_entity.pdbx_description
1 polymer ?
#
loop_
_entity_poly.entity_id
_entity_poly.type
_entity_poly.pdbx_seq_one_letter_code
_entity_poly.pdbx_strand_id
1 'polypeptide(L)'
;METKEVFDKVASKYDIMNDIMSLGAHRYWKELLIDWLSPEKEMHIIDVAGGTGDVARRFLKRVKGKGKATVCDPNEFMVEEGKKNHNFKDKIEWIVAPAEDLPFKENTFDAYLVSFGVRNFSDIEKSLGEAYSCLLYTSDAADEQWR
;
A
#
# COMPACT_ATOMS: atom_id res chain seq x y z
N MET A 1 -5.06 -3.38 -27.26
CA MET A 1 -5.42 -2.56 -26.09
C MET A 1 -4.34 -2.72 -25.04
N GLU A 2 -3.84 -1.64 -24.57
CA GLU A 2 -2.83 -1.62 -23.52
C GLU A 2 -3.39 -2.07 -22.20
N THR A 3 -2.61 -2.85 -21.45
CA THR A 3 -3.01 -3.30 -20.11
C THR A 3 -3.34 -2.13 -19.20
N LYS A 4 -2.61 -1.02 -19.34
CA LYS A 4 -2.84 0.20 -18.57
C LYS A 4 -4.24 0.78 -18.81
N GLU A 5 -4.70 0.81 -20.06
CA GLU A 5 -6.04 1.33 -20.39
C GLU A 5 -7.15 0.50 -19.74
N VAL A 6 -6.99 -0.82 -19.76
CA VAL A 6 -7.94 -1.72 -19.09
C VAL A 6 -7.97 -1.44 -17.59
N PHE A 7 -6.81 -1.28 -16.98
CA PHE A 7 -6.70 -0.95 -15.56
C PHE A 7 -7.37 0.38 -15.24
N ASP A 8 -7.14 1.39 -16.06
CA ASP A 8 -7.73 2.73 -15.84
C ASP A 8 -9.25 2.69 -15.92
N LYS A 9 -9.81 1.89 -16.85
CA LYS A 9 -11.26 1.77 -17.00
C LYS A 9 -11.94 1.11 -15.82
N VAL A 10 -11.28 0.21 -15.13
CA VAL A 10 -11.89 -0.55 -14.03
C VAL A 10 -11.45 -0.09 -12.64
N ALA A 11 -10.50 0.84 -12.56
CA ALA A 11 -9.91 1.24 -11.28
C ALA A 11 -10.94 1.76 -10.27
N SER A 12 -11.93 2.53 -10.73
CA SER A 12 -12.98 3.06 -9.85
C SER A 12 -13.86 1.98 -9.22
N LYS A 13 -13.90 0.80 -9.82
CA LYS A 13 -14.71 -0.34 -9.35
C LYS A 13 -13.84 -1.50 -8.87
N TYR A 14 -12.54 -1.28 -8.78
CA TYR A 14 -11.59 -2.36 -8.52
C TYR A 14 -11.87 -3.07 -7.19
N ASP A 15 -12.08 -2.32 -6.12
CA ASP A 15 -12.33 -2.90 -4.80
C ASP A 15 -13.65 -3.70 -4.77
N ILE A 16 -14.67 -3.21 -5.45
CA ILE A 16 -15.96 -3.90 -5.52
C ILE A 16 -15.81 -5.21 -6.28
N MET A 17 -15.10 -5.20 -7.41
CA MET A 17 -14.85 -6.39 -8.19
C MET A 17 -14.08 -7.44 -7.39
N ASN A 18 -13.04 -7.02 -6.68
CA ASN A 18 -12.26 -7.91 -5.84
C ASN A 18 -13.11 -8.55 -4.73
N ASP A 19 -13.97 -7.78 -4.09
CA ASP A 19 -14.88 -8.29 -3.06
C ASP A 19 -15.82 -9.34 -3.62
N ILE A 20 -16.42 -9.09 -4.78
CA ILE A 20 -17.34 -10.01 -5.44
C ILE A 20 -16.63 -11.30 -5.80
N MET A 21 -15.46 -11.22 -6.43
CA MET A 21 -14.69 -12.38 -6.90
C MET A 21 -14.16 -13.22 -5.75
N SER A 22 -13.80 -12.61 -4.65
CA SER A 22 -13.20 -13.29 -3.50
C SER A 22 -14.20 -13.62 -2.39
N LEU A 23 -15.48 -13.28 -2.55
CA LEU A 23 -16.53 -13.47 -1.55
C LEU A 23 -16.16 -12.84 -0.19
N GLY A 24 -15.52 -11.67 -0.23
CA GLY A 24 -15.10 -10.96 0.98
C GLY A 24 -13.74 -11.38 1.53
N ALA A 25 -13.12 -12.43 1.00
CA ALA A 25 -11.82 -12.89 1.46
C ALA A 25 -10.76 -11.80 1.34
N HIS A 26 -10.87 -10.95 0.32
CA HIS A 26 -9.95 -9.85 0.08
C HIS A 26 -9.94 -8.86 1.26
N ARG A 27 -11.09 -8.55 1.80
CA ARG A 27 -11.22 -7.67 2.98
C ARG A 27 -10.61 -8.31 4.21
N TYR A 28 -10.87 -9.61 4.40
CA TYR A 28 -10.33 -10.36 5.51
C TYR A 28 -8.79 -10.38 5.48
N TRP A 29 -8.20 -10.59 4.31
CA TRP A 29 -6.75 -10.63 4.17
C TRP A 29 -6.10 -9.26 4.42
N LYS A 30 -6.76 -8.18 4.02
CA LYS A 30 -6.28 -6.83 4.32
C LYS A 30 -6.28 -6.56 5.83
N GLU A 31 -7.32 -7.01 6.53
CA GLU A 31 -7.37 -6.89 7.98
C GLU A 31 -6.29 -7.74 8.67
N LEU A 32 -6.03 -8.96 8.16
CA LEU A 32 -4.93 -9.78 8.65
C LEU A 32 -3.58 -9.10 8.49
N LEU A 33 -3.38 -8.44 7.35
CA LEU A 33 -2.14 -7.69 7.11
C LEU A 33 -1.94 -6.60 8.18
N ILE A 34 -2.99 -5.90 8.54
CA ILE A 34 -2.94 -4.89 9.59
C ILE A 34 -2.70 -5.54 10.96
N ASP A 35 -3.32 -6.68 11.24
CA ASP A 35 -3.06 -7.41 12.49
C ASP A 35 -1.59 -7.81 12.60
N TRP A 36 -1.00 -8.31 11.53
CA TRP A 36 0.42 -8.69 11.51
C TRP A 36 1.33 -7.49 11.68
N LEU A 37 0.95 -6.34 11.16
CA LEU A 37 1.69 -5.10 11.35
C LEU A 37 1.74 -4.72 12.83
N SER A 38 0.71 -5.06 13.60
CA SER A 38 0.54 -4.62 15.00
C SER A 38 0.70 -3.11 15.13
N PRO A 39 -0.20 -2.34 14.50
CA PRO A 39 0.00 -0.91 14.36
C PRO A 39 -0.01 -0.19 15.71
N GLU A 40 0.90 0.77 15.84
CA GLU A 40 1.01 1.65 17.00
C GLU A 40 0.70 3.08 16.58
N LYS A 41 0.28 3.90 17.55
CA LYS A 41 0.05 5.33 17.30
C LYS A 41 1.36 5.99 16.86
N GLU A 42 1.24 7.02 16.05
CA GLU A 42 2.35 7.82 15.50
C GLU A 42 3.20 7.08 14.48
N MET A 43 2.87 5.84 14.12
CA MET A 43 3.56 5.16 13.02
C MET A 43 3.34 5.87 11.69
N HIS A 44 4.37 5.88 10.87
CA HIS A 44 4.30 6.32 9.47
C HIS A 44 4.58 5.12 8.57
N ILE A 45 3.56 4.65 7.87
CA ILE A 45 3.70 3.49 6.96
C ILE A 45 3.73 3.94 5.51
N ILE A 46 4.34 3.09 4.67
CA ILE A 46 4.22 3.21 3.22
C ILE A 46 3.48 1.98 2.69
N ASP A 47 2.47 2.22 1.87
CA ASP A 47 1.67 1.19 1.20
C ASP A 47 2.03 1.24 -0.29
N VAL A 48 2.87 0.31 -0.73
CA VAL A 48 3.39 0.28 -2.10
C VAL A 48 2.51 -0.60 -2.97
N ALA A 49 2.27 -0.17 -4.20
CA ALA A 49 1.24 -0.73 -5.06
C ALA A 49 -0.12 -0.69 -4.37
N GLY A 50 -0.36 0.39 -3.63
CA GLY A 50 -1.51 0.54 -2.76
C GLY A 50 -2.83 0.83 -3.46
N GLY A 51 -2.78 1.12 -4.75
CA GLY A 51 -3.98 1.34 -5.55
C GLY A 51 -4.81 2.50 -5.01
N THR A 52 -6.04 2.21 -4.61
CA THR A 52 -6.98 3.23 -4.09
C THR A 52 -6.79 3.52 -2.61
N GLY A 53 -5.83 2.89 -1.95
CA GLY A 53 -5.47 3.21 -0.57
C GLY A 53 -6.29 2.51 0.50
N ASP A 54 -6.94 1.40 0.19
CA ASP A 54 -7.78 0.69 1.14
C ASP A 54 -6.99 0.21 2.37
N VAL A 55 -5.79 -0.34 2.16
CA VAL A 55 -4.94 -0.81 3.27
C VAL A 55 -4.51 0.35 4.16
N ALA A 56 -4.13 1.47 3.56
CA ALA A 56 -3.74 2.67 4.31
C ALA A 56 -4.88 3.16 5.20
N ARG A 57 -6.10 3.17 4.69
CA ARG A 57 -7.27 3.59 5.48
C ARG A 57 -7.57 2.62 6.62
N ARG A 58 -7.40 1.32 6.38
CA ARG A 58 -7.58 0.30 7.42
C ARG A 58 -6.57 0.49 8.55
N PHE A 59 -5.32 0.79 8.21
CA PHE A 59 -4.30 1.14 9.19
C PHE A 59 -4.71 2.37 10.01
N LEU A 60 -5.09 3.45 9.33
CA LEU A 60 -5.45 4.70 10.00
C LEU A 60 -6.69 4.53 10.88
N LYS A 61 -7.64 3.74 10.46
CA LYS A 61 -8.81 3.41 11.29
C LYS A 61 -8.39 2.66 12.55
N ARG A 62 -7.45 1.71 12.43
CA ARG A 62 -6.96 0.92 13.55
C ARG A 62 -6.26 1.79 14.60
N VAL A 63 -5.49 2.80 14.17
CA VAL A 63 -4.82 3.74 15.08
C VAL A 63 -5.65 4.98 15.37
N LYS A 64 -6.93 4.98 14.97
CA LYS A 64 -7.89 6.08 15.23
C LYS A 64 -7.39 7.43 14.68
N GLY A 65 -6.77 7.42 13.52
CA GLY A 65 -6.25 8.60 12.86
C GLY A 65 -4.97 9.17 13.47
N LYS A 66 -4.35 8.47 14.41
CA LYS A 66 -3.13 8.93 15.08
C LYS A 66 -1.87 8.34 14.49
N GLY A 67 -1.76 8.40 13.17
CA GLY A 67 -0.62 7.95 12.40
C GLY A 67 -0.64 8.61 11.05
N LYS A 68 0.31 8.23 10.19
CA LYS A 68 0.39 8.71 8.83
C LYS A 68 0.60 7.56 7.87
N ALA A 69 0.09 7.69 6.66
CA ALA A 69 0.29 6.71 5.61
C ALA A 69 0.68 7.42 4.31
N THR A 70 1.62 6.82 3.60
CA THR A 70 1.97 7.22 2.25
C THR A 70 1.55 6.10 1.31
N VAL A 71 0.70 6.40 0.34
CA VAL A 71 0.29 5.44 -0.68
C VAL A 71 1.07 5.72 -1.94
N CYS A 72 1.76 4.70 -2.44
CA CYS A 72 2.60 4.80 -3.62
C CYS A 72 2.13 3.78 -4.66
N ASP A 73 1.81 4.23 -5.85
CA ASP A 73 1.36 3.36 -6.93
C ASP A 73 1.82 3.93 -8.27
N PRO A 74 2.29 3.08 -9.22
CA PRO A 74 2.69 3.58 -10.54
C PRO A 74 1.51 4.00 -11.39
N ASN A 75 0.30 3.60 -11.06
CA ASN A 75 -0.90 3.93 -11.82
C ASN A 75 -1.53 5.22 -11.30
N GLU A 76 -1.34 6.29 -12.06
CA GLU A 76 -1.87 7.62 -11.73
C GLU A 76 -3.39 7.61 -11.56
N PHE A 77 -4.11 6.84 -12.37
CA PHE A 77 -5.57 6.77 -12.28
C PHE A 77 -6.03 6.17 -10.95
N MET A 78 -5.35 5.13 -10.48
CA MET A 78 -5.65 4.53 -9.18
C MET A 78 -5.45 5.53 -8.05
N VAL A 79 -4.38 6.29 -8.11
CA VAL A 79 -4.07 7.33 -7.13
C VAL A 79 -5.16 8.39 -7.13
N GLU A 80 -5.56 8.88 -8.31
CA GLU A 80 -6.60 9.88 -8.42
C GLU A 80 -7.96 9.37 -7.91
N GLU A 81 -8.29 8.11 -8.19
CA GLU A 81 -9.50 7.50 -7.64
C GLU A 81 -9.44 7.40 -6.10
N GLY A 82 -8.28 7.05 -5.57
CA GLY A 82 -8.08 6.99 -4.12
C GLY A 82 -8.29 8.34 -3.45
N LYS A 83 -7.82 9.42 -4.08
CA LYS A 83 -7.96 10.77 -3.54
C LYS A 83 -9.41 11.24 -3.44
N LYS A 84 -10.33 10.64 -4.18
CA LYS A 84 -11.76 10.98 -4.12
C LYS A 84 -12.40 10.56 -2.80
N ASN A 85 -11.82 9.61 -2.10
CA ASN A 85 -12.27 9.22 -0.78
C ASN A 85 -11.61 10.14 0.25
N HIS A 86 -12.42 10.92 0.96
CA HIS A 86 -11.93 11.94 1.89
C HIS A 86 -11.64 11.42 3.29
N ASN A 87 -11.86 10.13 3.56
CA ASN A 87 -11.56 9.56 4.87
C ASN A 87 -10.06 9.63 5.13
N PHE A 88 -9.69 10.26 6.25
CA PHE A 88 -8.30 10.46 6.66
C PHE A 88 -7.44 11.23 5.64
N LYS A 89 -8.06 12.09 4.84
CA LYS A 89 -7.34 12.74 3.75
C LYS A 89 -6.10 13.53 4.21
N ASP A 90 -6.12 14.09 5.41
CA ASP A 90 -5.01 14.86 5.96
C ASP A 90 -3.90 13.96 6.52
N LYS A 91 -4.12 12.65 6.58
CA LYS A 91 -3.18 11.66 7.08
C LYS A 91 -2.59 10.78 6.00
N ILE A 92 -3.04 10.93 4.75
CA ILE A 92 -2.55 10.12 3.62
C ILE A 92 -1.86 11.03 2.62
N GLU A 93 -0.60 10.69 2.31
CA GLU A 93 0.15 11.28 1.23
C GLU A 93 0.12 10.33 0.02
N TRP A 94 -0.08 10.87 -1.17
CA TRP A 94 -0.22 10.09 -2.39
C TRP A 94 0.94 10.37 -3.33
N ILE A 95 1.62 9.30 -3.78
CA ILE A 95 2.77 9.41 -4.67
C ILE A 95 2.60 8.46 -5.84
N VAL A 96 2.80 8.97 -7.06
CA VAL A 96 2.84 8.14 -8.27
C VAL A 96 4.28 7.76 -8.53
N ALA A 97 4.63 6.50 -8.24
CA ALA A 97 5.98 5.98 -8.44
C ALA A 97 5.95 4.46 -8.43
N PRO A 98 6.89 3.81 -9.13
CA PRO A 98 7.02 2.35 -9.06
C PRO A 98 7.75 1.91 -7.79
N ALA A 99 7.52 0.66 -7.40
CA ALA A 99 8.18 0.07 -6.23
C ALA A 99 9.70 0.00 -6.39
N GLU A 100 10.18 -0.03 -7.62
CA GLU A 100 11.60 -0.13 -7.96
C GLU A 100 12.35 1.19 -7.77
N ASP A 101 11.62 2.31 -7.68
CA ASP A 101 12.23 3.64 -7.59
C ASP A 101 11.36 4.54 -6.70
N LEU A 102 11.54 4.43 -5.40
CA LEU A 102 10.77 5.19 -4.42
C LEU A 102 11.44 6.54 -4.15
N PRO A 103 10.70 7.66 -4.33
CA PRO A 103 11.28 9.00 -4.21
C PRO A 103 11.35 9.48 -2.74
N PHE A 104 11.85 8.64 -1.85
CA PHE A 104 11.92 8.94 -0.43
C PHE A 104 13.34 8.86 0.09
N LYS A 105 13.62 9.62 1.15
CA LYS A 105 14.90 9.53 1.86
C LYS A 105 14.98 8.19 2.59
N GLU A 106 16.20 7.77 2.86
CA GLU A 106 16.45 6.60 3.69
C GLU A 106 15.81 6.77 5.07
N ASN A 107 15.40 5.67 5.67
CA ASN A 107 14.89 5.63 7.04
C ASN A 107 13.69 6.57 7.29
N THR A 108 12.77 6.64 6.34
CA THR A 108 11.59 7.53 6.42
C THR A 108 10.39 6.88 7.10
N PHE A 109 10.20 5.57 6.92
CA PHE A 109 8.98 4.88 7.33
C PHE A 109 9.23 3.85 8.42
N ASP A 110 8.22 3.66 9.27
CA ASP A 110 8.24 2.63 10.32
C ASP A 110 7.91 1.25 9.75
N ALA A 111 7.11 1.19 8.69
CA ALA A 111 6.73 -0.07 8.06
C ALA A 111 6.49 0.11 6.57
N TYR A 112 6.76 -0.95 5.83
CA TYR A 112 6.52 -1.06 4.39
C TYR A 112 5.49 -2.16 4.19
N LEU A 113 4.38 -1.81 3.56
CA LEU A 113 3.30 -2.76 3.28
C LEU A 113 3.13 -2.91 1.77
N VAL A 114 2.88 -4.13 1.34
CA VAL A 114 2.48 -4.42 -0.02
C VAL A 114 1.46 -5.55 0.02
N SER A 115 0.32 -5.32 -0.62
CA SER A 115 -0.77 -6.29 -0.65
C SER A 115 -1.13 -6.58 -2.09
N PHE A 116 -1.01 -7.82 -2.52
CA PHE A 116 -1.37 -8.28 -3.87
C PHE A 116 -0.61 -7.63 -5.03
N GLY A 117 0.30 -6.69 -4.75
CA GLY A 117 1.03 -5.96 -5.80
C GLY A 117 2.38 -6.55 -6.17
N VAL A 118 2.94 -7.44 -5.33
CA VAL A 118 4.30 -7.97 -5.53
C VAL A 118 4.47 -8.64 -6.88
N ARG A 119 3.50 -9.42 -7.32
CA ARG A 119 3.55 -10.13 -8.59
C ARG A 119 3.62 -9.21 -9.80
N ASN A 120 3.27 -7.94 -9.61
CA ASN A 120 3.28 -6.94 -10.69
C ASN A 120 4.57 -6.12 -10.71
N PHE A 121 5.49 -6.38 -9.79
CA PHE A 121 6.77 -5.69 -9.79
C PHE A 121 7.64 -6.22 -10.93
N SER A 122 8.23 -5.32 -11.69
CA SER A 122 9.11 -5.68 -12.79
C SER A 122 10.46 -6.20 -12.31
N ASP A 123 10.89 -5.79 -11.12
CA ASP A 123 12.14 -6.23 -10.50
C ASP A 123 11.92 -6.34 -8.98
N ILE A 124 11.68 -7.56 -8.51
CA ILE A 124 11.37 -7.83 -7.11
C ILE A 124 12.56 -7.52 -6.20
N GLU A 125 13.79 -7.88 -6.62
CA GLU A 125 14.98 -7.60 -5.81
C GLU A 125 15.20 -6.11 -5.61
N LYS A 126 15.07 -5.33 -6.68
CA LYS A 126 15.22 -3.88 -6.59
C LYS A 126 14.13 -3.27 -5.72
N SER A 127 12.90 -3.76 -5.84
CA SER A 127 11.77 -3.29 -5.02
C SER A 127 12.00 -3.57 -3.54
N LEU A 128 12.51 -4.75 -3.20
CA LEU A 128 12.82 -5.10 -1.82
C LEU A 128 13.99 -4.25 -1.28
N GLY A 129 14.97 -3.96 -2.13
CA GLY A 129 16.08 -3.06 -1.77
C GLY A 129 15.59 -1.66 -1.45
N GLU A 130 14.68 -1.13 -2.24
CA GLU A 130 14.05 0.17 -1.98
C GLU A 130 13.24 0.16 -0.67
N ALA A 131 12.51 -0.93 -0.42
CA ALA A 131 11.77 -1.11 0.82
C ALA A 131 12.71 -1.04 2.04
N TYR A 132 13.82 -1.75 1.94
CA TYR A 132 14.82 -1.80 3.01
C TYR A 132 15.40 -0.42 3.31
N SER A 133 15.75 0.33 2.26
CA SER A 133 16.34 1.66 2.44
C SER A 133 15.37 2.68 3.04
N CYS A 134 14.07 2.52 2.80
CA CYS A 134 13.05 3.44 3.30
C CYS A 134 12.65 3.19 4.76
N LEU A 135 12.97 2.03 5.33
CA LEU A 135 12.53 1.66 6.67
C LEU A 135 13.46 2.21 7.74
N LEU A 136 12.87 2.69 8.84
CA LEU A 136 13.61 3.10 10.04
C LEU A 136 14.22 1.90 10.74
N TYR A 137 13.49 0.76 10.73
CA TYR A 137 13.92 -0.48 11.32
C TYR A 137 13.71 -1.61 10.33
N THR A 138 14.69 -2.51 10.25
CA THR A 138 14.52 -3.80 9.60
C THR A 138 14.56 -4.84 10.70
N SER A 139 13.48 -5.60 10.86
CA SER A 139 13.41 -6.64 11.87
C SER A 139 13.51 -8.01 11.23
N ASP A 140 14.02 -8.98 11.99
CA ASP A 140 14.12 -10.37 11.53
C ASP A 140 12.73 -10.94 11.19
N ALA A 141 11.69 -10.47 11.86
CA ALA A 141 10.31 -10.88 11.57
C ALA A 141 9.87 -10.48 10.17
N ALA A 142 10.30 -9.32 9.67
CA ALA A 142 10.00 -8.90 8.30
C ALA A 142 10.69 -9.81 7.29
N ASP A 143 11.92 -10.23 7.56
CA ASP A 143 12.65 -11.17 6.71
C ASP A 143 11.99 -12.55 6.68
N GLU A 144 11.48 -13.01 7.80
CA GLU A 144 10.83 -14.31 7.89
C GLU A 144 9.53 -14.38 7.07
N GLN A 145 8.81 -13.29 6.95
CA GLN A 145 7.57 -13.24 6.17
C GLN A 145 7.80 -13.35 4.66
N TRP A 146 9.00 -13.07 4.20
CA TRP A 146 9.36 -13.09 2.78
C TRP A 146 10.05 -14.40 2.35
N ARG A 147 10.27 -15.30 3.27
CA ARG A 147 10.90 -16.61 2.98
C ARG A 147 9.85 -17.69 2.64
#